data_e99c08e9130c05236a1856357472a459
#
_entry.id   e99c08e9130c05236a1856357472a459
#
_cell.length_a   1.000
_cell.length_b   1.000
_cell.length_c   1.000
_cell.angle_alpha   90.00
_cell.angle_beta   90.00
_cell.angle_gamma   90.00
#
_symmetry.space_group_name_H-M   'P 1'
#
loop_
_entity.id
_entity.type
_entity.pdbx_description
1 polymer ?
#
loop_
_entity_poly.entity_id
_entity_poly.type
_entity_poly.pdbx_seq_one_letter_code
_entity_poly.pdbx_strand_id
1 'polypeptide(L)'
;MATLTPPFRVSSVSSWYFQQKYIYTFNTTSGSPLYIHLKTNLIGATTYNMWMFEAVGYNYGLSAPIRSSWAFHISTAGAPYTNGFLYNIGLVNQYGGLTAHGVYIASDGYIVLRAYAASNYYNGFTINAYATRSDVTQSNVSIIASIQTTDGGNYYGGPVQ
;
A
#
# COMPACT_ATOMS: atom_id res chain seq x y z
N MET A 1 21.45 17.28 -11.20
CA MET A 1 20.32 16.44 -10.82
C MET A 1 20.59 15.95 -9.40
N ALA A 2 19.87 16.44 -8.41
CA ALA A 2 20.09 16.03 -7.02
C ALA A 2 19.48 14.64 -6.82
N THR A 3 20.31 13.67 -6.48
CA THR A 3 19.88 12.32 -6.09
C THR A 3 19.16 12.44 -4.74
N LEU A 4 17.83 12.26 -4.74
CA LEU A 4 17.09 12.13 -3.49
C LEU A 4 17.50 10.83 -2.81
N THR A 5 18.26 10.94 -1.74
CA THR A 5 18.65 9.82 -0.89
C THR A 5 17.46 9.47 0.01
N PRO A 6 16.80 8.33 -0.12
CA PRO A 6 15.93 7.79 0.92
C PRO A 6 16.76 6.91 1.86
N PRO A 7 16.33 6.70 3.10
CA PRO A 7 15.12 7.11 3.79
C PRO A 7 15.39 8.19 4.85
N PHE A 8 14.50 9.14 5.00
CA PHE A 8 14.58 10.08 6.09
C PHE A 8 14.19 9.38 7.41
N ARG A 9 15.16 8.97 8.19
CA ARG A 9 14.96 8.42 9.52
C ARG A 9 15.08 9.56 10.51
N VAL A 10 13.98 10.00 11.11
CA VAL A 10 14.04 10.91 12.27
C VAL A 10 14.42 10.09 13.50
N SER A 11 15.68 10.12 13.87
CA SER A 11 16.26 9.24 14.91
C SER A 11 16.24 9.81 16.32
N SER A 12 15.51 10.89 16.63
CA SER A 12 15.74 11.59 17.89
C SER A 12 14.56 11.70 18.87
N VAL A 13 13.37 11.15 18.57
CA VAL A 13 12.23 11.30 19.49
C VAL A 13 11.50 9.98 19.75
N SER A 14 12.17 8.94 19.99
CA SER A 14 11.70 7.57 20.14
C SER A 14 11.80 6.75 18.87
N SER A 15 12.33 5.58 19.02
CA SER A 15 12.55 4.51 18.01
C SER A 15 11.26 3.94 17.36
N TRP A 16 10.19 4.70 17.31
CA TRP A 16 8.82 4.23 17.05
C TRP A 16 8.27 4.56 15.66
N TYR A 17 9.02 5.30 14.83
CA TYR A 17 8.49 5.75 13.55
C TYR A 17 9.42 5.40 12.40
N PHE A 18 8.88 4.68 11.44
CA PHE A 18 9.43 4.55 10.10
C PHE A 18 8.57 5.38 9.16
N GLN A 19 9.21 6.18 8.33
CA GLN A 19 8.55 6.89 7.24
C GLN A 19 9.42 6.77 6.00
N GLN A 20 8.82 6.34 4.90
CA GLN A 20 9.43 6.34 3.58
C GLN A 20 8.48 6.97 2.57
N LYS A 21 8.95 7.97 1.84
CA LYS A 21 8.17 8.66 0.81
C LYS A 21 8.51 8.11 -0.56
N TYR A 22 7.54 8.25 -1.48
CA TYR A 22 7.70 7.91 -2.90
C TYR A 22 8.14 6.47 -3.15
N ILE A 23 7.60 5.52 -2.39
CA ILE A 23 7.92 4.09 -2.60
C ILE A 23 7.39 3.57 -3.93
N TYR A 24 6.42 4.28 -4.51
CA TYR A 24 5.82 3.95 -5.80
C TYR A 24 5.20 5.19 -6.43
N THR A 25 5.29 5.29 -7.74
CA THR A 25 4.58 6.30 -8.54
C THR A 25 3.76 5.57 -9.60
N PHE A 26 2.48 5.86 -9.62
CA PHE A 26 1.54 5.40 -10.63
C PHE A 26 1.21 6.55 -11.57
N ASN A 27 1.14 6.23 -12.86
CA ASN A 27 0.65 7.16 -13.87
C ASN A 27 -0.01 6.37 -15.01
N THR A 28 -1.18 6.80 -15.45
CA THR A 28 -1.88 6.18 -16.58
C THR A 28 -2.70 7.20 -17.34
N THR A 29 -2.87 6.94 -18.63
CA THR A 29 -3.75 7.70 -19.53
C THR A 29 -4.96 6.89 -20.00
N SER A 30 -5.12 5.66 -19.55
CA SER A 30 -6.28 4.81 -19.86
C SER A 30 -7.55 5.42 -19.26
N GLY A 31 -8.63 5.47 -20.01
CA GLY A 31 -9.91 6.04 -19.53
C GLY A 31 -10.79 5.06 -18.73
N SER A 32 -10.48 3.76 -18.71
CA SER A 32 -11.35 2.75 -18.13
C SER A 32 -11.21 2.63 -16.61
N PRO A 33 -12.30 2.34 -15.88
CA PRO A 33 -12.23 1.99 -14.47
C PRO A 33 -11.41 0.71 -14.26
N LEU A 34 -10.55 0.68 -13.27
CA LEU A 34 -9.68 -0.46 -12.99
C LEU A 34 -9.41 -0.64 -11.50
N TYR A 35 -9.21 -1.90 -11.10
CA TYR A 35 -8.55 -2.24 -9.85
C TYR A 35 -7.04 -2.23 -10.05
N ILE A 36 -6.34 -1.68 -9.09
CA ILE A 36 -4.88 -1.59 -9.05
C ILE A 36 -4.42 -2.42 -7.86
N HIS A 37 -3.58 -3.43 -8.12
CA HIS A 37 -2.98 -4.27 -7.09
C HIS A 37 -1.50 -3.95 -7.00
N LEU A 38 -1.08 -3.50 -5.84
CA LEU A 38 0.29 -3.08 -5.55
C LEU A 38 0.90 -4.07 -4.54
N LYS A 39 1.73 -4.98 -5.03
CA LYS A 39 2.42 -5.96 -4.22
C LYS A 39 3.65 -5.33 -3.57
N THR A 40 3.69 -5.33 -2.25
CA THR A 40 4.82 -4.80 -1.48
C THR A 40 5.90 -5.86 -1.29
N ASN A 41 7.09 -5.45 -0.82
CA ASN A 41 8.13 -6.37 -0.33
C ASN A 41 7.94 -6.79 1.14
N LEU A 42 6.81 -6.46 1.77
CA LEU A 42 6.48 -6.90 3.11
C LEU A 42 5.96 -8.34 3.08
N ILE A 43 6.53 -9.20 3.91
CA ILE A 43 6.12 -10.61 4.05
C ILE A 43 5.29 -10.75 5.32
N GLY A 44 4.06 -11.22 5.19
CA GLY A 44 3.12 -11.36 6.29
C GLY A 44 3.60 -12.27 7.42
N ALA A 45 4.41 -13.29 7.10
CA ALA A 45 4.96 -14.23 8.09
C ALA A 45 6.12 -13.67 8.93
N THR A 46 6.79 -12.62 8.46
CA THR A 46 8.05 -12.14 9.09
C THR A 46 8.03 -10.67 9.48
N THR A 47 7.03 -9.93 9.05
CA THR A 47 6.95 -8.49 9.27
C THR A 47 5.86 -8.16 10.28
N TYR A 48 6.22 -8.09 11.56
CA TYR A 48 5.30 -7.73 12.64
C TYR A 48 5.26 -6.23 12.81
N ASN A 49 4.26 -5.56 12.29
CA ASN A 49 4.16 -4.10 12.50
C ASN A 49 2.76 -3.57 12.18
N MET A 50 2.50 -2.39 12.72
CA MET A 50 1.38 -1.57 12.29
C MET A 50 1.84 -0.69 11.12
N TRP A 51 1.30 -0.94 9.96
CA TRP A 51 1.63 -0.23 8.73
C TRP A 51 0.50 0.69 8.31
N MET A 52 0.88 1.83 7.77
CA MET A 52 0.00 2.70 7.01
C MET A 52 0.66 3.05 5.68
N PHE A 53 -0.09 2.95 4.61
CA PHE A 53 0.28 3.43 3.29
C PHE A 53 -0.67 4.55 2.89
N GLU A 54 -0.16 5.59 2.28
CA GLU A 54 -0.95 6.73 1.82
C GLU A 54 -0.67 7.00 0.36
N ALA A 55 -1.73 7.03 -0.47
CA ALA A 55 -1.70 7.50 -1.84
C ALA A 55 -2.05 8.98 -1.88
N VAL A 56 -1.22 9.77 -2.56
CA VAL A 56 -1.43 11.20 -2.77
C VAL A 56 -1.21 11.53 -4.24
N GLY A 57 -2.16 12.21 -4.87
CA GLY A 57 -2.09 12.54 -6.27
C GLY A 57 -3.29 13.30 -6.81
N TYR A 58 -3.54 13.14 -8.11
CA TYR A 58 -4.64 13.78 -8.81
C TYR A 58 -5.19 12.88 -9.92
N ASN A 59 -6.51 12.85 -10.04
CA ASN A 59 -7.23 12.20 -11.12
C ASN A 59 -7.89 13.27 -12.00
N TYR A 60 -7.33 13.49 -13.18
CA TYR A 60 -7.83 14.49 -14.11
C TYR A 60 -9.23 14.14 -14.64
N GLY A 61 -9.46 12.86 -14.96
CA GLY A 61 -10.75 12.40 -15.50
C GLY A 61 -11.93 12.62 -14.56
N LEU A 62 -11.70 12.70 -13.26
CA LEU A 62 -12.70 13.01 -12.24
C LEU A 62 -12.55 14.44 -11.68
N SER A 63 -11.56 15.21 -12.12
CA SER A 63 -11.19 16.51 -11.56
C SER A 63 -11.05 16.46 -10.02
N ALA A 64 -10.49 15.37 -9.50
CA ALA A 64 -10.45 15.07 -8.08
C ALA A 64 -9.03 14.86 -7.56
N PRO A 65 -8.66 15.42 -6.40
CA PRO A 65 -7.46 15.02 -5.71
C PRO A 65 -7.57 13.55 -5.27
N ILE A 66 -6.42 12.93 -5.09
CA ILE A 66 -6.30 11.58 -4.53
C ILE A 66 -5.71 11.71 -3.13
N ARG A 67 -6.42 11.19 -2.14
CA ARG A 67 -5.90 10.95 -0.81
C ARG A 67 -6.61 9.74 -0.20
N SER A 68 -5.94 8.60 -0.25
CA SER A 68 -6.47 7.32 0.24
C SER A 68 -5.41 6.63 1.09
N SER A 69 -5.83 5.92 2.12
CA SER A 69 -4.90 5.24 3.03
C SER A 69 -5.36 3.82 3.31
N TRP A 70 -4.37 2.94 3.45
CA TRP A 70 -4.50 1.57 3.94
C TRP A 70 -3.74 1.49 5.26
N ALA A 71 -4.43 1.15 6.34
CA ALA A 71 -3.83 0.90 7.64
C ALA A 71 -4.08 -0.55 8.04
N PHE A 72 -3.09 -1.25 8.57
CA PHE A 72 -3.24 -2.63 9.02
C PHE A 72 -2.13 -3.03 9.98
N HIS A 73 -2.41 -4.06 10.75
CA HIS A 73 -1.44 -4.74 11.60
C HIS A 73 -1.18 -6.14 11.07
N ILE A 74 0.08 -6.52 10.96
CA ILE A 74 0.50 -7.87 10.58
C ILE A 74 0.87 -8.63 11.85
N SER A 75 0.35 -9.86 12.00
CA SER A 75 0.70 -10.75 13.09
C SER A 75 0.80 -12.20 12.58
N THR A 76 1.65 -13.00 13.22
CA THR A 76 1.69 -14.44 13.03
C THR A 76 1.00 -15.19 14.16
N ALA A 77 0.62 -14.51 15.25
CA ALA A 77 0.01 -15.13 16.41
C ALA A 77 -1.44 -15.56 16.11
N GLY A 78 -1.72 -16.85 16.26
CA GLY A 78 -3.09 -17.40 16.19
C GLY A 78 -3.62 -17.65 14.78
N ALA A 79 -2.78 -17.58 13.78
CA ALA A 79 -3.22 -17.76 12.40
C ALA A 79 -3.33 -19.24 12.00
N PRO A 80 -4.42 -19.63 11.32
CA PRO A 80 -4.40 -20.84 10.51
C PRO A 80 -3.56 -20.66 9.22
N TYR A 81 -2.98 -19.48 9.01
CA TYR A 81 -2.27 -19.09 7.80
C TYR A 81 -0.77 -19.11 8.01
N THR A 82 -0.06 -19.91 7.25
CA THR A 82 1.41 -20.02 7.26
C THR A 82 2.11 -18.70 6.85
N ASN A 83 1.39 -17.79 6.21
CA ASN A 83 1.91 -16.54 5.66
C ASN A 83 1.59 -15.31 6.51
N GLY A 84 1.13 -15.49 7.75
CA GLY A 84 0.73 -14.39 8.62
C GLY A 84 -0.76 -14.04 8.53
N PHE A 85 -1.17 -13.04 9.28
CA PHE A 85 -2.56 -12.61 9.40
C PHE A 85 -2.64 -11.08 9.46
N LEU A 86 -3.64 -10.51 8.79
CA LEU A 86 -3.92 -9.08 8.80
C LEU A 86 -5.00 -8.77 9.84
N TYR A 87 -4.73 -7.81 10.71
CA TYR A 87 -5.66 -7.32 11.73
C TYR A 87 -5.94 -5.83 11.54
N ASN A 88 -7.09 -5.40 12.06
CA ASN A 88 -7.43 -3.98 12.16
C ASN A 88 -7.23 -3.24 10.83
N ILE A 89 -7.70 -3.84 9.74
CA ILE A 89 -7.62 -3.20 8.42
C ILE A 89 -8.52 -1.96 8.43
N GLY A 90 -7.91 -0.80 8.29
CA GLY A 90 -8.59 0.48 8.13
C GLY A 90 -8.36 1.03 6.73
N LEU A 91 -9.44 1.34 6.02
CA LEU A 91 -9.42 1.95 4.70
C LEU A 91 -10.00 3.35 4.80
N VAL A 92 -9.23 4.35 4.39
CA VAL A 92 -9.68 5.74 4.39
C VAL A 92 -9.61 6.30 2.98
N ASN A 93 -10.71 6.87 2.53
CA ASN A 93 -10.82 7.55 1.24
C ASN A 93 -11.30 8.98 1.49
N GLN A 94 -10.36 9.92 1.45
CA GLN A 94 -10.70 11.31 1.71
C GLN A 94 -11.24 12.01 0.45
N TYR A 95 -10.77 11.59 -0.73
CA TYR A 95 -11.20 12.14 -2.02
C TYR A 95 -11.40 11.02 -3.04
N GLY A 96 -12.35 11.21 -3.97
CA GLY A 96 -12.86 10.16 -4.86
C GLY A 96 -11.98 9.76 -6.04
N GLY A 97 -10.79 10.34 -6.21
CA GLY A 97 -9.93 10.05 -7.36
C GLY A 97 -9.33 8.64 -7.36
N LEU A 98 -9.13 8.07 -6.18
CA LEU A 98 -8.73 6.70 -5.93
C LEU A 98 -9.41 6.24 -4.65
N THR A 99 -9.92 5.02 -4.64
CA THR A 99 -10.52 4.42 -3.45
C THR A 99 -9.62 3.31 -2.94
N ALA A 100 -9.11 3.41 -1.71
CA ALA A 100 -8.50 2.30 -1.01
C ALA A 100 -9.56 1.21 -0.84
N HIS A 101 -9.32 0.02 -1.40
CA HIS A 101 -10.37 -0.99 -1.56
C HIS A 101 -10.11 -2.25 -0.74
N GLY A 102 -8.87 -2.53 -0.39
CA GLY A 102 -8.53 -3.67 0.44
C GLY A 102 -7.03 -3.86 0.63
N VAL A 103 -6.71 -4.75 1.55
CA VAL A 103 -5.37 -5.29 1.77
C VAL A 103 -5.51 -6.80 1.87
N TYR A 104 -4.59 -7.56 1.29
CA TYR A 104 -4.58 -9.01 1.41
C TYR A 104 -3.15 -9.55 1.36
N ILE A 105 -2.98 -10.81 1.78
CA ILE A 105 -1.73 -11.54 1.65
C ILE A 105 -1.82 -12.39 0.38
N ALA A 106 -0.87 -12.21 -0.53
CA ALA A 106 -0.77 -13.01 -1.75
C ALA A 106 -0.39 -14.47 -1.43
N SER A 107 -0.58 -15.38 -2.38
CA SER A 107 -0.24 -16.80 -2.22
C SER A 107 1.24 -17.06 -1.90
N ASP A 108 2.13 -16.15 -2.27
CA ASP A 108 3.56 -16.17 -1.96
C ASP A 108 3.93 -15.42 -0.67
N GLY A 109 2.93 -15.00 0.12
CA GLY A 109 3.11 -14.40 1.44
C GLY A 109 3.32 -12.89 1.47
N TYR A 110 3.42 -12.22 0.33
CA TYR A 110 3.59 -10.76 0.30
C TYR A 110 2.28 -10.01 0.50
N ILE A 111 2.37 -8.85 1.16
CA ILE A 111 1.24 -7.95 1.36
C ILE A 111 0.91 -7.21 0.05
N VAL A 112 -0.37 -7.16 -0.29
CA VAL A 112 -0.88 -6.45 -1.46
C VAL A 112 -1.89 -5.38 -1.04
N LEU A 113 -1.68 -4.16 -1.48
CA LEU A 113 -2.64 -3.06 -1.39
C LEU A 113 -3.52 -3.09 -2.64
N ARG A 114 -4.82 -3.02 -2.45
CA ARG A 114 -5.78 -2.97 -3.55
C ARG A 114 -6.52 -1.65 -3.53
N ALA A 115 -6.58 -1.00 -4.68
CA ALA A 115 -7.30 0.23 -4.91
C ALA A 115 -8.23 0.11 -6.12
N TYR A 116 -9.27 0.93 -6.13
CA TYR A 116 -10.15 1.11 -7.27
C TYR A 116 -10.05 2.53 -7.79
N ALA A 117 -9.81 2.67 -9.07
CA ALA A 117 -9.83 3.93 -9.81
C ALA A 117 -11.05 3.93 -10.74
N ALA A 118 -12.05 4.76 -10.43
CA ALA A 118 -13.29 4.88 -11.20
C ALA A 118 -13.05 5.48 -12.61
N SER A 119 -11.97 6.22 -12.77
CA SER A 119 -11.45 6.69 -14.05
C SER A 119 -9.94 6.70 -14.00
N ASN A 120 -9.30 6.27 -15.07
CA ASN A 120 -7.85 6.29 -15.21
C ASN A 120 -7.35 7.32 -16.23
N TYR A 121 -8.22 8.22 -16.71
CA TYR A 121 -7.82 9.25 -17.66
C TYR A 121 -6.93 10.28 -16.96
N TYR A 122 -5.63 10.27 -17.29
CA TYR A 122 -4.60 11.06 -16.63
C TYR A 122 -4.66 10.96 -15.09
N ASN A 123 -4.64 9.73 -14.60
CA ASN A 123 -4.63 9.43 -13.17
C ASN A 123 -3.18 9.21 -12.72
N GLY A 124 -2.73 9.99 -11.74
CA GLY A 124 -1.39 9.87 -11.19
C GLY A 124 -1.34 10.05 -9.68
N PHE A 125 -0.60 9.18 -9.00
CA PHE A 125 -0.37 9.27 -7.56
C PHE A 125 0.95 8.67 -7.14
N THR A 126 1.40 9.07 -5.96
CA THR A 126 2.55 8.48 -5.27
C THR A 126 2.09 7.77 -4.02
N ILE A 127 2.83 6.73 -3.61
CA ILE A 127 2.60 6.02 -2.34
C ILE A 127 3.70 6.37 -1.35
N ASN A 128 3.31 6.69 -0.12
CA ASN A 128 4.17 6.79 1.04
C ASN A 128 3.87 5.65 2.01
N ALA A 129 4.88 5.19 2.75
CA ALA A 129 4.77 4.15 3.76
C ALA A 129 5.14 4.68 5.14
N TYR A 130 4.40 4.25 6.15
CA TYR A 130 4.61 4.59 7.56
C TYR A 130 4.49 3.33 8.40
N ALA A 131 5.30 3.22 9.47
CA ALA A 131 5.16 2.19 10.49
C ALA A 131 5.37 2.78 11.89
N THR A 132 4.71 2.21 12.89
CA THR A 132 4.62 2.79 14.23
C THR A 132 5.23 1.93 15.34
N ARG A 133 6.07 0.94 15.01
CA ARG A 133 6.76 0.11 16.01
C ARG A 133 8.28 0.23 15.94
N SER A 134 8.92 0.10 17.11
CA SER A 134 10.36 0.23 17.28
C SER A 134 11.18 -0.94 16.71
N ASP A 135 10.56 -2.08 16.56
CA ASP A 135 11.16 -3.31 16.05
C ASP A 135 11.00 -3.48 14.52
N VAL A 136 10.78 -2.38 13.80
CA VAL A 136 10.79 -2.39 12.33
C VAL A 136 12.21 -2.74 11.86
N THR A 137 12.41 -4.02 11.56
CA THR A 137 13.64 -4.53 10.96
C THR A 137 13.73 -4.21 9.48
N GLN A 138 12.61 -3.82 8.88
CA GLN A 138 12.53 -3.47 7.46
C GLN A 138 13.20 -2.12 7.23
N SER A 139 14.36 -2.11 6.60
CA SER A 139 15.10 -0.90 6.28
C SER A 139 14.58 -0.18 5.05
N ASN A 140 13.81 -0.87 4.21
CA ASN A 140 13.28 -0.34 2.96
C ASN A 140 11.96 -1.03 2.60
N VAL A 141 10.95 -0.24 2.25
CA VAL A 141 9.67 -0.70 1.72
C VAL A 141 9.55 -0.29 0.26
N SER A 142 9.10 -1.20 -0.58
CA SER A 142 8.92 -0.96 -2.01
C SER A 142 7.71 -1.70 -2.56
N ILE A 143 7.21 -1.24 -3.68
CA ILE A 143 6.28 -2.00 -4.51
C ILE A 143 7.10 -2.83 -5.49
N ILE A 144 7.03 -4.15 -5.36
CA ILE A 144 7.81 -5.11 -6.16
C ILE A 144 7.08 -5.59 -7.42
N ALA A 145 5.75 -5.45 -7.45
CA ALA A 145 4.94 -5.72 -8.62
C ALA A 145 3.65 -4.90 -8.57
N SER A 146 3.13 -4.53 -9.73
CA SER A 146 1.84 -3.87 -9.86
C SER A 146 1.10 -4.40 -11.07
N ILE A 147 -0.22 -4.52 -10.95
CA ILE A 147 -1.10 -4.88 -12.05
C ILE A 147 -2.37 -4.06 -12.02
N GLN A 148 -2.92 -3.81 -13.21
CA GLN A 148 -4.23 -3.22 -13.41
C GLN A 148 -5.15 -4.26 -14.00
N THR A 149 -6.34 -4.42 -13.43
CA THR A 149 -7.31 -5.43 -13.86
C THR A 149 -8.75 -4.94 -13.68
N THR A 150 -9.67 -5.54 -14.39
CA THR A 150 -11.11 -5.35 -14.17
C THR A 150 -11.65 -6.21 -13.03
N ASP A 151 -10.88 -7.20 -12.57
CA ASP A 151 -11.24 -8.07 -11.45
C ASP A 151 -10.90 -7.40 -10.12
N GLY A 152 -11.92 -7.23 -9.29
CA GLY A 152 -11.80 -6.71 -7.92
C GLY A 152 -11.43 -7.75 -6.87
N GLY A 153 -11.18 -8.99 -7.24
CA GLY A 153 -10.77 -10.08 -6.36
C GLY A 153 -9.31 -9.97 -5.87
N ASN A 154 -8.78 -11.05 -5.33
CA ASN A 154 -7.38 -11.14 -4.91
C ASN A 154 -6.51 -11.64 -6.07
N TYR A 155 -6.14 -10.76 -6.98
CA TYR A 155 -5.43 -11.09 -8.22
C TYR A 155 -4.19 -11.98 -8.02
N TYR A 156 -3.38 -11.71 -6.99
CA TYR A 156 -2.18 -12.51 -6.68
C TYR A 156 -2.51 -13.79 -5.88
N GLY A 157 -3.79 -14.18 -5.78
CA GLY A 157 -4.22 -15.29 -4.95
C GLY A 157 -4.15 -14.97 -3.45
N GLY A 158 -4.29 -16.00 -2.63
CA GLY A 158 -4.31 -15.86 -1.17
C GLY A 158 -5.71 -15.86 -0.57
N PRO A 159 -5.82 -16.12 0.74
CA PRO A 159 -7.12 -16.13 1.40
C PRO A 159 -7.74 -14.73 1.39
N VAL A 160 -9.05 -14.68 1.30
CA VAL A 160 -9.83 -13.49 1.62
C VAL A 160 -9.74 -13.30 3.12
N GLN A 161 -9.18 -12.20 3.56
CA GLN A 161 -9.13 -11.79 4.96
C GLN A 161 -10.08 -10.64 5.22
#